data_ce8c2cdb8722f7d787f8223d6b7a9b0d
#
_entry.id   ce8c2cdb8722f7d787f8223d6b7a9b0d
#
_cell.length_a   1.000
_cell.length_b   1.000
_cell.length_c   1.000
_cell.angle_alpha   90.00
_cell.angle_beta   90.00
_cell.angle_gamma   90.00
#
_symmetry.space_group_name_H-M   'P 1'
#
loop_
_entity.id
_entity.type
_entity.pdbx_description
1 polymer ?
#
loop_
_entity_poly.entity_id
_entity_poly.type
_entity_poly.pdbx_seq_one_letter_code
_entity_poly.pdbx_strand_id
1 'polypeptide(L)'
;MSNRNINTVEYDLSEEYLKESEPGKKYRKYVWDTAIGLQAVDGLEPSEYLKETAKKNIDGDISLGEVQNLIDTYYRQTASNEKSRTEEADRVSARIATILAEKAFVFSPAQYLGIHKRLFQGVYKHAGQIRDYNISKEEWVLDGDTVTYGGAVDLRETLEYDLNRESTFSYKGLNMDETVQHLARFVADLWQIHVFGEGNTRTTAVFFIKYLRTLGFDVTNDSFAEHSWYFRNAMVRANYNNIQNGVHETTEFLELFLRNLLMGEKNALQNRVMHIRWDKASSSASADPIKPVADPINDPIKLSEREQKLMSLIEKAPDLTRRELADQLSCSDSTVKRELKILSDIGLIKREGARKNGRWIITKTE
;
A
#
# COMPACT_ATOMS: atom_id res chain seq x y z
N MET A 1 51.36 61.11 -3.55
CA MET A 1 51.06 59.67 -3.31
C MET A 1 49.67 59.57 -2.69
N SER A 2 48.68 59.21 -3.48
CA SER A 2 47.28 59.21 -3.08
C SER A 2 46.84 57.74 -2.74
N ASN A 3 46.60 57.49 -1.45
CA ASN A 3 46.06 56.22 -0.98
C ASN A 3 44.58 56.20 -1.37
N ARG A 4 44.24 55.32 -2.31
CA ARG A 4 42.86 54.92 -2.54
C ARG A 4 42.48 53.87 -1.49
N ASN A 5 41.62 54.27 -0.55
CA ASN A 5 40.88 53.34 0.28
C ASN A 5 39.91 52.53 -0.63
N ILE A 6 40.19 51.26 -0.77
CA ILE A 6 39.28 50.26 -1.33
C ILE A 6 38.32 49.93 -0.20
N ASN A 7 37.11 50.51 -0.22
CA ASN A 7 35.99 50.05 0.60
C ASN A 7 35.63 48.62 0.09
N THR A 8 36.08 47.60 0.78
CA THR A 8 35.50 46.27 0.67
C THR A 8 34.09 46.32 1.28
N VAL A 9 33.08 46.33 0.42
CA VAL A 9 31.72 46.06 0.85
C VAL A 9 31.68 44.59 1.28
N GLU A 10 31.68 44.34 2.57
CA GLU A 10 31.33 43.03 3.11
C GLU A 10 29.86 42.80 2.78
N TYR A 11 29.60 41.97 1.79
CA TYR A 11 28.24 41.44 1.56
C TYR A 11 27.91 40.50 2.70
N ASP A 12 27.04 40.93 3.60
CA ASP A 12 26.45 40.07 4.59
C ASP A 12 25.40 39.18 3.88
N LEU A 13 25.85 38.00 3.46
CA LEU A 13 25.02 36.98 2.82
C LEU A 13 23.98 36.38 3.78
N SER A 14 23.98 36.78 5.05
CA SER A 14 23.06 36.26 6.07
C SER A 14 21.63 36.78 5.92
N GLU A 15 21.43 37.90 5.24
CA GLU A 15 20.09 38.47 5.01
C GLU A 15 19.36 37.92 3.78
N GLU A 16 20.05 37.26 2.84
CA GLU A 16 19.43 36.73 1.61
C GLU A 16 18.78 35.35 1.79
N TYR A 17 19.14 34.61 2.83
CA TYR A 17 18.60 33.26 3.06
C TYR A 17 17.83 33.22 4.38
N LEU A 18 16.50 33.31 4.28
CA LEU A 18 15.63 32.99 5.41
C LEU A 18 15.77 31.50 5.71
N LYS A 19 16.31 31.17 6.87
CA LYS A 19 16.31 29.80 7.38
C LYS A 19 14.84 29.37 7.52
N GLU A 20 14.37 28.50 6.64
CA GLU A 20 13.02 27.94 6.78
C GLU A 20 12.91 27.29 8.15
N SER A 21 11.90 27.67 8.92
CA SER A 21 11.59 27.01 10.18
C SER A 21 11.29 25.56 9.92
N GLU A 22 11.83 24.66 10.73
CA GLU A 22 11.45 23.25 10.70
C GLU A 22 9.93 23.10 10.82
N PRO A 23 9.33 22.10 10.14
CA PRO A 23 7.90 21.86 10.25
C PRO A 23 7.45 21.76 11.70
N GLY A 24 6.40 22.48 12.07
CA GLY A 24 5.88 22.46 13.42
C GLY A 24 5.44 21.05 13.87
N LYS A 25 5.40 20.82 15.18
CA LYS A 25 5.02 19.52 15.79
C LYS A 25 3.73 18.93 15.20
N LYS A 26 2.72 19.77 14.93
CA LYS A 26 1.45 19.34 14.34
C LYS A 26 1.65 18.73 12.96
N TYR A 27 2.48 19.36 12.11
CA TYR A 27 2.76 18.85 10.77
C TYR A 27 3.60 17.57 10.80
N ARG A 28 4.61 17.48 11.69
CA ARG A 28 5.38 16.24 11.87
C ARG A 28 4.48 15.09 12.31
N LYS A 29 3.55 15.35 13.25
CA LYS A 29 2.57 14.34 13.69
C LYS A 29 1.72 13.85 12.52
N TYR A 30 1.13 14.76 11.74
CA TYR A 30 0.36 14.38 10.55
C TYR A 30 1.17 13.52 9.57
N VAL A 31 2.42 13.90 9.30
CA VAL A 31 3.30 13.13 8.38
C VAL A 31 3.52 11.72 8.89
N TRP A 32 3.75 11.54 10.18
CA TRP A 32 3.93 10.22 10.79
C TRP A 32 2.64 9.41 10.87
N ASP A 33 1.54 10.02 11.26
CA ASP A 33 0.24 9.34 11.32
C ASP A 33 -0.14 8.82 9.91
N THR A 34 0.05 9.62 8.87
CA THR A 34 -0.15 9.21 7.48
C THR A 34 0.81 8.08 7.08
N ALA A 35 2.09 8.19 7.41
CA ALA A 35 3.10 7.20 7.03
C ALA A 35 2.85 5.82 7.67
N ILE A 36 2.44 5.82 8.94
CA ILE A 36 2.08 4.62 9.70
C ILE A 36 0.75 4.05 9.18
N GLY A 37 -0.27 4.90 9.01
CA GLY A 37 -1.58 4.48 8.55
C GLY A 37 -1.58 3.86 7.15
N LEU A 38 -0.70 4.35 6.26
CA LEU A 38 -0.56 3.79 4.90
C LEU A 38 -0.03 2.35 4.88
N GLN A 39 0.53 1.83 5.97
CA GLN A 39 0.94 0.43 6.02
C GLN A 39 -0.27 -0.53 6.03
N ALA A 40 -1.41 -0.06 6.55
CA ALA A 40 -2.63 -0.84 6.62
C ALA A 40 -3.20 -1.23 5.22
N VAL A 41 -2.83 -0.55 4.12
CA VAL A 41 -3.27 -0.90 2.76
C VAL A 41 -2.79 -2.30 2.33
N ASP A 42 -1.69 -2.77 2.90
CA ASP A 42 -1.10 -4.07 2.64
C ASP A 42 -1.12 -4.97 3.91
N GLY A 43 -1.95 -4.63 4.90
CA GLY A 43 -2.10 -5.38 6.15
C GLY A 43 -0.83 -5.39 7.01
N LEU A 44 0.02 -4.38 6.88
CA LEU A 44 1.27 -4.28 7.62
C LEU A 44 1.06 -3.48 8.91
N GLU A 45 1.77 -3.86 9.97
CA GLU A 45 1.77 -3.15 11.24
C GLU A 45 3.20 -2.76 11.66
N PRO A 46 3.47 -1.45 11.80
CA PRO A 46 4.76 -0.97 12.28
C PRO A 46 5.02 -1.36 13.75
N SER A 47 6.29 -1.58 14.07
CA SER A 47 6.73 -1.94 15.42
C SER A 47 6.53 -0.81 16.44
N GLU A 48 6.49 -1.18 17.72
CA GLU A 48 6.52 -0.18 18.80
C GLU A 48 7.81 0.63 18.80
N TYR A 49 8.93 0.02 18.41
CA TYR A 49 10.21 0.72 18.25
C TYR A 49 10.14 1.87 17.24
N LEU A 50 9.49 1.64 16.08
CA LEU A 50 9.24 2.72 15.12
C LEU A 50 8.35 3.80 15.71
N LYS A 51 7.24 3.44 16.37
CA LYS A 51 6.29 4.39 16.96
C LYS A 51 6.96 5.29 18.01
N GLU A 52 7.79 4.72 18.86
CA GLU A 52 8.58 5.47 19.84
C GLU A 52 9.62 6.39 19.17
N THR A 53 10.28 5.90 18.14
CA THR A 53 11.27 6.67 17.38
C THR A 53 10.60 7.82 16.60
N ALA A 54 9.44 7.56 16.02
CA ALA A 54 8.61 8.58 15.37
C ALA A 54 8.18 9.67 16.34
N LYS A 55 7.81 9.30 17.58
CA LYS A 55 7.45 10.25 18.62
C LYS A 55 8.60 11.21 18.94
N LYS A 56 9.83 10.74 19.05
CA LYS A 56 11.02 11.60 19.25
C LYS A 56 11.18 12.60 18.11
N ASN A 57 10.94 12.19 16.85
CA ASN A 57 10.98 13.13 15.74
C ASN A 57 9.81 14.12 15.77
N ILE A 58 8.60 13.68 16.15
CA ILE A 58 7.43 14.55 16.31
C ILE A 58 7.72 15.62 17.37
N ASP A 59 8.35 15.23 18.48
CA ASP A 59 8.71 16.13 19.57
C ASP A 59 9.89 17.06 19.20
N GLY A 60 10.65 16.74 18.17
CA GLY A 60 11.79 17.53 17.66
C GLY A 60 13.13 17.14 18.28
N ASP A 61 13.17 16.01 18.99
CA ASP A 61 14.40 15.52 19.65
C ASP A 61 15.39 14.96 18.65
N ILE A 62 14.92 14.40 17.55
CA ILE A 62 15.72 13.81 16.48
C ILE A 62 15.20 14.19 15.08
N SER A 63 16.09 14.26 14.10
CA SER A 63 15.77 14.49 12.70
C SER A 63 15.24 13.23 11.99
N LEU A 64 14.60 13.38 10.82
CA LEU A 64 14.18 12.24 9.98
C LEU A 64 15.38 11.39 9.52
N GLY A 65 16.54 12.00 9.29
CA GLY A 65 17.77 11.27 8.96
C GLY A 65 18.25 10.38 10.10
N GLU A 66 18.16 10.87 11.35
CA GLU A 66 18.48 10.07 12.53
C GLU A 66 17.49 8.93 12.74
N VAL A 67 16.18 9.17 12.48
CA VAL A 67 15.18 8.09 12.50
C VAL A 67 15.57 6.96 11.55
N GLN A 68 15.91 7.28 10.29
CA GLN A 68 16.31 6.26 9.32
C GLN A 68 17.53 5.47 9.78
N ASN A 69 18.54 6.17 10.30
CA ASN A 69 19.75 5.53 10.84
C ASN A 69 19.45 4.60 12.04
N LEU A 70 18.54 5.00 12.91
CA LEU A 70 18.10 4.18 14.05
C LEU A 70 17.37 2.92 13.60
N ILE A 71 16.43 3.03 12.66
CA ILE A 71 15.70 1.88 12.08
C ILE A 71 16.67 0.94 11.35
N ASP A 72 17.58 1.48 10.53
CA ASP A 72 18.58 0.67 9.83
C ASP A 72 19.53 -0.06 10.79
N THR A 73 19.91 0.59 11.90
CA THR A 73 20.76 -0.01 12.91
C THR A 73 20.03 -1.10 13.69
N TYR A 74 18.79 -0.84 14.09
CA TYR A 74 17.95 -1.81 14.78
C TYR A 74 17.83 -3.11 13.99
N TYR A 75 17.47 -3.03 12.70
CA TYR A 75 17.30 -4.24 11.87
C TYR A 75 18.62 -4.90 11.43
N ARG A 76 19.74 -4.18 11.47
CA ARG A 76 21.06 -4.81 11.29
C ARG A 76 21.51 -5.61 12.52
N GLN A 77 21.13 -5.19 13.71
CA GLN A 77 21.50 -5.85 14.97
C GLN A 77 20.57 -6.99 15.33
N THR A 78 19.30 -6.91 14.94
CA THR A 78 18.25 -7.91 15.21
C THR A 78 18.14 -8.97 14.13
N ALA A 79 19.16 -9.14 13.27
CA ALA A 79 19.14 -10.00 12.10
C ALA A 79 18.52 -11.38 12.37
N SER A 80 17.22 -11.51 12.16
CA SER A 80 16.55 -12.79 11.92
C SER A 80 16.69 -13.12 10.43
N ASN A 81 16.84 -14.38 10.08
CA ASN A 81 16.98 -14.86 8.70
C ASN A 81 15.72 -14.66 7.83
N GLU A 82 14.65 -14.12 8.37
CA GLU A 82 13.42 -13.77 7.68
C GLU A 82 13.23 -12.25 7.73
N LYS A 83 13.17 -11.64 6.55
CA LYS A 83 12.70 -10.24 6.42
C LYS A 83 11.27 -10.20 6.91
N SER A 84 11.07 -9.71 8.13
CA SER A 84 9.74 -9.63 8.72
C SER A 84 8.93 -8.54 8.01
N ARG A 85 7.63 -8.76 7.89
CA ARG A 85 6.68 -7.75 7.40
C ARG A 85 6.73 -6.46 8.23
N THR A 86 7.09 -6.58 9.51
CA THR A 86 7.30 -5.45 10.42
C THR A 86 8.51 -4.62 10.02
N GLU A 87 9.63 -5.24 9.57
CA GLU A 87 10.78 -4.50 9.03
C GLU A 87 10.39 -3.68 7.79
N GLU A 88 9.60 -4.28 6.89
CA GLU A 88 9.06 -3.55 5.74
C GLU A 88 8.24 -2.35 6.18
N ALA A 89 7.28 -2.55 7.09
CA ALA A 89 6.41 -1.49 7.60
C ALA A 89 7.22 -0.34 8.21
N ASP A 90 8.22 -0.64 9.02
CA ASP A 90 9.05 0.35 9.69
C ASP A 90 9.89 1.15 8.71
N ARG A 91 10.62 0.47 7.83
CA ARG A 91 11.47 1.13 6.82
C ARG A 91 10.65 2.00 5.88
N VAL A 92 9.51 1.49 5.41
CA VAL A 92 8.65 2.21 4.47
C VAL A 92 7.97 3.39 5.16
N SER A 93 7.51 3.26 6.42
CA SER A 93 6.95 4.39 7.18
C SER A 93 7.97 5.53 7.35
N ALA A 94 9.20 5.24 7.75
CA ALA A 94 10.23 6.26 7.88
C ALA A 94 10.52 7.00 6.56
N ARG A 95 10.49 6.28 5.44
CA ARG A 95 10.70 6.85 4.10
C ARG A 95 9.49 7.63 3.60
N ILE A 96 8.26 7.18 3.87
CA ILE A 96 7.05 7.96 3.57
C ILE A 96 7.11 9.28 4.33
N ALA A 97 7.42 9.25 5.64
CA ALA A 97 7.54 10.45 6.46
C ALA A 97 8.56 11.43 5.86
N THR A 98 9.72 10.93 5.42
CA THR A 98 10.75 11.74 4.76
C THR A 98 10.22 12.38 3.47
N ILE A 99 9.60 11.58 2.58
CA ILE A 99 9.11 12.09 1.29
C ILE A 99 7.98 13.10 1.48
N LEU A 100 7.08 12.87 2.44
CA LEU A 100 5.97 13.79 2.72
C LEU A 100 6.44 15.09 3.37
N ALA A 101 7.54 15.07 4.13
CA ALA A 101 8.13 16.27 4.73
C ALA A 101 8.86 17.16 3.70
N GLU A 102 9.33 16.59 2.60
CA GLU A 102 9.99 17.34 1.53
C GLU A 102 8.99 18.24 0.78
N LYS A 103 9.36 19.49 0.49
CA LYS A 103 8.55 20.39 -0.34
C LYS A 103 8.67 20.07 -1.83
N ALA A 104 9.88 19.68 -2.28
CA ALA A 104 10.15 19.41 -3.68
C ALA A 104 9.27 18.27 -4.23
N PHE A 105 8.64 18.54 -5.38
CA PHE A 105 7.86 17.55 -6.12
C PHE A 105 7.76 17.99 -7.58
N VAL A 106 7.89 17.03 -8.49
CA VAL A 106 7.69 17.23 -9.92
C VAL A 106 6.63 16.23 -10.39
N PHE A 107 5.53 16.72 -10.93
CA PHE A 107 4.48 15.86 -11.47
C PHE A 107 4.98 15.21 -12.78
N SER A 108 5.44 13.96 -12.70
CA SER A 108 6.00 13.24 -13.84
C SER A 108 6.05 11.73 -13.61
N PRO A 109 6.12 10.90 -14.68
CA PRO A 109 6.38 9.47 -14.56
C PRO A 109 7.68 9.14 -13.81
N ALA A 110 8.73 9.91 -14.06
CA ALA A 110 10.01 9.74 -13.39
C ALA A 110 9.89 9.93 -11.86
N GLN A 111 9.10 10.90 -11.42
CA GLN A 111 8.83 11.11 -10.00
C GLN A 111 8.02 9.97 -9.39
N TYR A 112 7.01 9.45 -10.12
CA TYR A 112 6.21 8.31 -9.66
C TYR A 112 7.09 7.06 -9.44
N LEU A 113 7.93 6.72 -10.44
CA LEU A 113 8.89 5.62 -10.33
C LEU A 113 9.95 5.88 -9.24
N GLY A 114 10.40 7.13 -9.11
CA GLY A 114 11.36 7.57 -8.09
C GLY A 114 10.82 7.44 -6.67
N ILE A 115 9.55 7.76 -6.43
CA ILE A 115 8.88 7.55 -5.14
C ILE A 115 8.89 6.06 -4.80
N HIS A 116 8.45 5.19 -5.69
CA HIS A 116 8.48 3.75 -5.45
C HIS A 116 9.90 3.26 -5.13
N LYS A 117 10.91 3.69 -5.90
CA LYS A 117 12.30 3.32 -5.65
C LYS A 117 12.73 3.73 -4.24
N ARG A 118 12.44 4.96 -3.83
CA ARG A 118 12.80 5.49 -2.51
C ARG A 118 12.07 4.76 -1.38
N LEU A 119 10.80 4.43 -1.56
CA LEU A 119 10.03 3.70 -0.55
C LEU A 119 10.58 2.29 -0.32
N PHE A 120 10.90 1.58 -1.39
CA PHE A 120 11.14 0.13 -1.34
C PHE A 120 12.57 -0.31 -1.60
N GLN A 121 13.51 0.62 -1.78
CA GLN A 121 14.92 0.29 -1.95
C GLN A 121 15.45 -0.55 -0.78
N GLY A 122 16.01 -1.72 -1.08
CA GLY A 122 16.48 -2.68 -0.07
C GLY A 122 15.38 -3.50 0.62
N VAL A 123 14.09 -3.19 0.34
CA VAL A 123 12.92 -4.01 0.71
C VAL A 123 12.59 -4.93 -0.44
N TYR A 124 12.34 -4.39 -1.62
CA TYR A 124 12.09 -5.16 -2.84
C TYR A 124 13.28 -5.09 -3.81
N LYS A 125 13.62 -6.21 -4.43
CA LYS A 125 14.69 -6.26 -5.46
C LYS A 125 14.37 -5.42 -6.68
N HIS A 126 13.07 -5.26 -7.01
CA HIS A 126 12.55 -4.53 -8.15
C HIS A 126 12.12 -3.09 -7.82
N ALA A 127 12.59 -2.50 -6.72
CA ALA A 127 12.22 -1.15 -6.31
C ALA A 127 12.46 -0.12 -7.42
N GLY A 128 11.39 0.58 -7.86
CA GLY A 128 11.41 1.56 -8.93
C GLY A 128 11.39 0.98 -10.35
N GLN A 129 11.29 -0.34 -10.50
CA GLN A 129 11.23 -1.01 -11.80
C GLN A 129 9.78 -1.30 -12.19
N ILE A 130 9.45 -1.01 -13.44
CA ILE A 130 8.16 -1.42 -14.03
C ILE A 130 8.19 -2.94 -14.20
N ARG A 131 7.10 -3.61 -13.79
CA ARG A 131 6.97 -5.06 -13.96
C ARG A 131 6.90 -5.45 -15.44
N ASP A 132 7.38 -6.63 -15.78
CA ASP A 132 7.39 -7.21 -17.11
C ASP A 132 6.47 -8.45 -17.24
N TYR A 133 5.57 -8.64 -16.28
CA TYR A 133 4.61 -9.74 -16.21
C TYR A 133 3.22 -9.24 -15.83
N ASN A 134 2.17 -9.95 -16.28
CA ASN A 134 0.79 -9.66 -15.90
C ASN A 134 0.52 -10.14 -14.48
N ILE A 135 -0.36 -9.44 -13.78
CA ILE A 135 -0.74 -9.71 -12.40
C ILE A 135 -2.26 -9.83 -12.27
N SER A 136 -2.66 -10.57 -11.27
CA SER A 136 -4.02 -10.58 -10.72
C SER A 136 -3.91 -10.62 -9.20
N LYS A 137 -4.86 -10.03 -8.50
CA LYS A 137 -4.92 -10.04 -7.03
C LYS A 137 -6.37 -10.24 -6.62
N GLU A 138 -6.60 -11.21 -5.74
CA GLU A 138 -7.90 -11.39 -5.12
C GLU A 138 -8.20 -10.19 -4.20
N GLU A 139 -9.36 -9.57 -4.40
CA GLU A 139 -9.78 -8.39 -3.66
C GLU A 139 -10.96 -8.71 -2.75
N TRP A 140 -10.80 -8.42 -1.45
CA TRP A 140 -11.85 -8.67 -0.46
C TRP A 140 -13.18 -8.02 -0.84
N VAL A 141 -13.20 -6.76 -1.27
CA VAL A 141 -14.43 -6.04 -1.65
C VAL A 141 -15.14 -6.64 -2.87
N LEU A 142 -14.43 -7.47 -3.64
CA LEU A 142 -14.90 -8.16 -4.83
C LEU A 142 -15.21 -9.64 -4.56
N ASP A 143 -15.29 -10.05 -3.29
CA ASP A 143 -15.52 -11.44 -2.89
C ASP A 143 -14.48 -12.41 -3.48
N GLY A 144 -13.23 -11.99 -3.56
CA GLY A 144 -12.13 -12.77 -4.10
C GLY A 144 -11.91 -12.64 -5.62
N ASP A 145 -12.72 -11.84 -6.31
CA ASP A 145 -12.46 -11.50 -7.72
C ASP A 145 -11.37 -10.42 -7.83
N THR A 146 -10.93 -10.11 -9.03
CA THR A 146 -9.79 -9.23 -9.31
C THR A 146 -10.16 -8.07 -10.22
N VAL A 147 -9.46 -6.96 -10.08
CA VAL A 147 -9.48 -5.86 -11.05
C VAL A 147 -8.66 -6.26 -12.28
N THR A 148 -9.05 -5.79 -13.45
CA THR A 148 -8.22 -5.87 -14.66
C THR A 148 -7.14 -4.79 -14.59
N TYR A 149 -5.91 -5.20 -14.26
CA TYR A 149 -4.76 -4.32 -14.22
C TYR A 149 -4.14 -4.09 -15.60
N GLY A 150 -3.34 -3.03 -15.75
CA GLY A 150 -2.63 -2.73 -16.99
C GLY A 150 -1.80 -3.91 -17.50
N GLY A 151 -1.81 -4.15 -18.81
CA GLY A 151 -0.99 -5.18 -19.46
C GLY A 151 0.50 -4.86 -19.37
N ALA A 152 1.33 -5.87 -19.07
CA ALA A 152 2.77 -5.68 -18.85
C ALA A 152 3.51 -4.99 -20.02
N VAL A 153 3.02 -5.20 -21.25
CA VAL A 153 3.65 -4.66 -22.48
C VAL A 153 3.52 -3.14 -22.56
N ASP A 154 2.38 -2.58 -22.09
CA ASP A 154 2.03 -1.16 -22.34
C ASP A 154 2.14 -0.28 -21.09
N LEU A 155 2.62 -0.82 -19.94
CA LEU A 155 2.62 -0.12 -18.66
C LEU A 155 3.32 1.24 -18.68
N ARG A 156 4.45 1.34 -19.35
CA ARG A 156 5.21 2.60 -19.45
C ARG A 156 4.42 3.64 -20.24
N GLU A 157 3.92 3.24 -21.41
CA GLU A 157 3.19 4.11 -22.32
C GLU A 157 1.87 4.58 -21.67
N THR A 158 1.18 3.67 -20.98
CA THR A 158 -0.05 3.99 -20.24
C THR A 158 0.21 4.98 -19.10
N LEU A 159 1.29 4.76 -18.32
CA LEU A 159 1.68 5.68 -17.24
C LEU A 159 2.02 7.08 -17.79
N GLU A 160 2.80 7.14 -18.87
CA GLU A 160 3.18 8.39 -19.53
C GLU A 160 1.95 9.11 -20.09
N TYR A 161 1.05 8.37 -20.72
CA TYR A 161 -0.20 8.91 -21.28
C TYR A 161 -1.10 9.51 -20.20
N ASP A 162 -1.38 8.77 -19.11
CA ASP A 162 -2.29 9.22 -18.07
C ASP A 162 -1.73 10.42 -17.29
N LEU A 163 -0.44 10.40 -16.96
CA LEU A 163 0.18 11.54 -16.31
C LEU A 163 0.29 12.77 -17.23
N ASN A 164 0.51 12.58 -18.53
CA ASN A 164 0.50 13.69 -19.49
C ASN A 164 -0.91 14.27 -19.64
N ARG A 165 -1.94 13.44 -19.74
CA ARG A 165 -3.35 13.86 -19.78
C ARG A 165 -3.69 14.73 -18.57
N GLU A 166 -3.33 14.28 -17.38
CA GLU A 166 -3.56 15.03 -16.14
C GLU A 166 -2.75 16.32 -16.08
N SER A 167 -1.49 16.31 -16.49
CA SER A 167 -0.63 17.49 -16.47
C SER A 167 -1.14 18.64 -17.37
N THR A 168 -1.91 18.30 -18.40
CA THR A 168 -2.54 19.25 -19.34
C THR A 168 -3.98 19.60 -18.97
N PHE A 169 -4.54 18.93 -17.96
CA PHE A 169 -5.90 19.20 -17.51
C PHE A 169 -6.01 20.55 -16.80
N SER A 170 -7.10 21.28 -17.07
CA SER A 170 -7.34 22.60 -16.49
C SER A 170 -8.43 22.54 -15.42
N TYR A 171 -8.05 22.79 -14.20
CA TYR A 171 -8.99 22.94 -13.07
C TYR A 171 -9.70 24.31 -13.05
N LYS A 172 -9.35 25.23 -13.97
CA LYS A 172 -9.91 26.57 -14.02
C LYS A 172 -11.40 26.53 -14.35
N GLY A 173 -12.21 27.05 -13.46
CA GLY A 173 -13.67 27.16 -13.63
C GLY A 173 -14.45 25.96 -13.08
N LEU A 174 -13.78 24.91 -12.62
CA LEU A 174 -14.45 23.81 -11.94
C LEU A 174 -14.85 24.22 -10.53
N ASN A 175 -16.02 23.75 -10.10
CA ASN A 175 -16.40 23.77 -8.68
C ASN A 175 -15.73 22.61 -7.92
N MET A 176 -15.90 22.56 -6.59
CA MET A 176 -15.26 21.53 -5.78
C MET A 176 -15.79 20.13 -6.05
N ASP A 177 -17.08 19.97 -6.39
CA ASP A 177 -17.65 18.68 -6.73
C ASP A 177 -17.05 18.12 -8.02
N GLU A 178 -16.95 18.95 -9.05
CA GLU A 178 -16.31 18.60 -10.32
C GLU A 178 -14.81 18.27 -10.14
N THR A 179 -14.14 19.03 -9.26
CA THR A 179 -12.74 18.80 -8.93
C THR A 179 -12.56 17.44 -8.21
N VAL A 180 -13.40 17.14 -7.25
CA VAL A 180 -13.37 15.85 -6.51
C VAL A 180 -13.65 14.68 -7.46
N GLN A 181 -14.65 14.79 -8.33
CA GLN A 181 -14.96 13.75 -9.33
C GLN A 181 -13.79 13.49 -10.28
N HIS A 182 -13.17 14.56 -10.78
CA HIS A 182 -12.00 14.44 -11.65
C HIS A 182 -10.81 13.79 -10.93
N LEU A 183 -10.48 14.25 -9.72
CA LEU A 183 -9.39 13.71 -8.92
C LEU A 183 -9.62 12.25 -8.53
N ALA A 184 -10.88 11.87 -8.23
CA ALA A 184 -11.25 10.49 -7.95
C ALA A 184 -10.99 9.60 -9.16
N ARG A 185 -11.41 10.02 -10.35
CA ARG A 185 -11.16 9.27 -11.59
C ARG A 185 -9.67 9.19 -11.89
N PHE A 186 -8.95 10.31 -11.82
CA PHE A 186 -7.52 10.34 -12.08
C PHE A 186 -6.73 9.38 -11.19
N VAL A 187 -6.94 9.42 -9.88
CA VAL A 187 -6.18 8.55 -8.96
C VAL A 187 -6.56 7.09 -9.10
N ALA A 188 -7.84 6.78 -9.43
CA ALA A 188 -8.29 5.44 -9.72
C ALA A 188 -7.63 4.87 -10.98
N ASP A 189 -7.61 5.63 -12.08
CA ASP A 189 -6.97 5.25 -13.34
C ASP A 189 -5.46 5.02 -13.13
N LEU A 190 -4.76 5.95 -12.47
CA LEU A 190 -3.34 5.82 -12.16
C LEU A 190 -3.03 4.56 -11.33
N TRP A 191 -3.87 4.25 -10.34
CA TRP A 191 -3.70 3.06 -9.52
C TRP A 191 -3.95 1.78 -10.32
N GLN A 192 -4.93 1.77 -11.24
CA GLN A 192 -5.29 0.60 -12.07
C GLN A 192 -4.15 0.16 -12.98
N ILE A 193 -3.29 1.07 -13.44
CA ILE A 193 -2.11 0.71 -14.24
C ILE A 193 -1.29 -0.35 -13.50
N HIS A 194 -1.17 -0.22 -12.18
CA HIS A 194 -0.47 -1.17 -11.30
C HIS A 194 0.93 -1.48 -11.81
N VAL A 195 1.73 -0.43 -11.96
CA VAL A 195 3.03 -0.42 -12.66
C VAL A 195 4.06 -1.34 -12.04
N PHE A 196 3.96 -1.56 -10.72
CA PHE A 196 4.94 -2.32 -9.95
C PHE A 196 4.42 -3.71 -9.57
N GLY A 197 5.32 -4.62 -9.23
CA GLY A 197 4.95 -5.94 -8.70
C GLY A 197 4.30 -5.86 -7.33
N GLU A 198 4.76 -4.92 -6.48
CA GLU A 198 4.26 -4.68 -5.12
C GLU A 198 4.32 -3.19 -4.78
N GLY A 199 3.62 -2.73 -3.73
CA GLY A 199 3.71 -1.36 -3.21
C GLY A 199 3.00 -0.29 -4.04
N ASN A 200 2.14 -0.66 -4.99
CA ASN A 200 1.43 0.27 -5.86
C ASN A 200 0.57 1.25 -5.08
N THR A 201 -0.25 0.78 -4.11
CA THR A 201 -1.16 1.64 -3.36
C THR A 201 -0.42 2.68 -2.52
N ARG A 202 0.65 2.28 -1.81
CA ARG A 202 1.46 3.20 -1.00
C ARG A 202 2.16 4.25 -1.87
N THR A 203 2.67 3.84 -3.03
CA THR A 203 3.29 4.75 -4.00
C THR A 203 2.27 5.74 -4.55
N THR A 204 1.10 5.26 -4.98
CA THR A 204 0.03 6.10 -5.51
C THR A 204 -0.45 7.11 -4.46
N ALA A 205 -0.65 6.68 -3.20
CA ALA A 205 -1.07 7.56 -2.12
C ALA A 205 -0.04 8.68 -1.86
N VAL A 206 1.24 8.35 -1.74
CA VAL A 206 2.31 9.33 -1.51
C VAL A 206 2.44 10.30 -2.68
N PHE A 207 2.41 9.81 -3.91
CA PHE A 207 2.43 10.66 -5.11
C PHE A 207 1.21 11.58 -5.17
N PHE A 208 0.02 11.05 -4.91
CA PHE A 208 -1.23 11.79 -4.93
C PHE A 208 -1.29 12.87 -3.85
N ILE A 209 -0.87 12.59 -2.61
CA ILE A 209 -0.76 13.60 -1.54
C ILE A 209 0.16 14.75 -1.99
N LYS A 210 1.32 14.44 -2.57
CA LYS A 210 2.25 15.45 -3.08
C LYS A 210 1.63 16.26 -4.22
N TYR A 211 0.91 15.61 -5.12
CA TYR A 211 0.20 16.27 -6.22
C TYR A 211 -0.88 17.23 -5.71
N LEU A 212 -1.75 16.77 -4.80
CA LEU A 212 -2.80 17.60 -4.21
C LEU A 212 -2.24 18.88 -3.58
N ARG A 213 -1.07 18.79 -2.93
CA ARG A 213 -0.39 19.97 -2.38
C ARG A 213 0.06 20.94 -3.45
N THR A 214 0.47 20.49 -4.64
CA THR A 214 0.80 21.41 -5.75
C THR A 214 -0.42 22.11 -6.32
N LEU A 215 -1.61 21.53 -6.18
CA LEU A 215 -2.89 22.16 -6.53
C LEU A 215 -3.37 23.13 -5.44
N GLY A 216 -2.64 23.27 -4.32
CA GLY A 216 -2.95 24.18 -3.23
C GLY A 216 -3.87 23.62 -2.15
N PHE A 217 -4.17 22.32 -2.17
CA PHE A 217 -4.97 21.70 -1.12
C PHE A 217 -4.17 21.45 0.16
N ASP A 218 -4.81 21.76 1.29
CA ASP A 218 -4.34 21.30 2.60
C ASP A 218 -4.79 19.84 2.82
N VAL A 219 -3.86 18.94 2.84
CA VAL A 219 -4.08 17.49 3.03
C VAL A 219 -3.46 17.01 4.34
N THR A 220 -3.69 17.78 5.42
CA THR A 220 -3.08 17.53 6.74
C THR A 220 -4.06 16.95 7.77
N ASN A 221 -5.21 16.45 7.34
CA ASN A 221 -6.14 15.72 8.21
C ASN A 221 -5.83 14.21 8.26
N ASP A 222 -6.53 13.50 9.14
CA ASP A 222 -6.25 12.10 9.46
C ASP A 222 -6.82 11.09 8.43
N SER A 223 -7.35 11.56 7.28
CA SER A 223 -8.04 10.67 6.31
C SER A 223 -7.19 9.49 5.85
N PHE A 224 -5.91 9.74 5.50
CA PHE A 224 -5.01 8.64 5.13
C PHE A 224 -4.51 7.83 6.34
N ALA A 225 -4.39 8.45 7.49
CA ALA A 225 -3.96 7.77 8.70
C ALA A 225 -4.99 6.73 9.19
N GLU A 226 -6.28 7.09 9.13
CA GLU A 226 -7.37 6.28 9.68
C GLU A 226 -8.08 5.42 8.63
N HIS A 227 -8.08 5.86 7.36
CA HIS A 227 -8.90 5.28 6.30
C HIS A 227 -8.10 4.88 5.05
N SER A 228 -6.81 4.57 5.19
CA SER A 228 -5.97 4.16 4.05
C SER A 228 -6.48 2.88 3.37
N TRP A 229 -7.00 1.92 4.16
CA TRP A 229 -7.59 0.71 3.60
C TRP A 229 -8.93 0.99 2.88
N TYR A 230 -9.72 1.94 3.39
CA TYR A 230 -10.90 2.43 2.68
C TYR A 230 -10.51 3.04 1.32
N PHE A 231 -9.48 3.90 1.31
CA PHE A 231 -8.96 4.48 0.08
C PHE A 231 -8.56 3.42 -0.95
N ARG A 232 -7.84 2.36 -0.51
CA ARG A 232 -7.48 1.24 -1.38
C ARG A 232 -8.72 0.52 -1.94
N ASN A 233 -9.66 0.16 -1.09
CA ASN A 233 -10.88 -0.52 -1.50
C ASN A 233 -11.76 0.34 -2.42
N ALA A 234 -11.79 1.64 -2.22
CA ALA A 234 -12.49 2.58 -3.09
C ALA A 234 -11.87 2.62 -4.51
N MET A 235 -10.52 2.55 -4.63
CA MET A 235 -9.86 2.42 -5.93
C MET A 235 -10.18 1.08 -6.61
N VAL A 236 -10.27 0.00 -5.87
CA VAL A 236 -10.73 -1.30 -6.39
C VAL A 236 -12.14 -1.17 -6.97
N ARG A 237 -13.08 -0.57 -6.22
CA ARG A 237 -14.47 -0.39 -6.68
C ARG A 237 -14.60 0.55 -7.86
N ALA A 238 -13.72 1.55 -7.97
CA ALA A 238 -13.69 2.48 -9.09
C ALA A 238 -13.23 1.83 -10.41
N ASN A 239 -12.61 0.65 -10.34
CA ASN A 239 -12.00 -0.05 -11.47
C ASN A 239 -12.55 -1.47 -11.71
N TYR A 240 -13.71 -1.79 -11.12
CA TYR A 240 -14.27 -3.13 -11.26
C TYR A 240 -15.67 -3.11 -11.89
N ASN A 241 -15.80 -3.85 -12.98
CA ASN A 241 -17.05 -4.07 -13.71
C ASN A 241 -17.35 -5.56 -13.82
N ASN A 242 -18.55 -5.97 -13.39
CA ASN A 242 -19.09 -7.30 -13.61
C ASN A 242 -20.56 -7.18 -14.00
N ILE A 243 -20.80 -6.86 -15.27
CA ILE A 243 -22.13 -6.59 -15.83
C ILE A 243 -23.06 -7.78 -15.66
N GLN A 244 -22.53 -9.02 -15.73
CA GLN A 244 -23.32 -10.25 -15.59
C GLN A 244 -23.94 -10.36 -14.18
N ASN A 245 -23.27 -9.85 -13.17
CA ASN A 245 -23.71 -9.81 -11.79
C ASN A 245 -24.32 -8.46 -11.37
N GLY A 246 -24.52 -7.54 -12.33
CA GLY A 246 -25.08 -6.21 -12.06
C GLY A 246 -24.15 -5.29 -11.24
N VAL A 247 -22.86 -5.60 -11.22
CA VAL A 247 -21.86 -4.78 -10.51
C VAL A 247 -21.21 -3.83 -11.52
N HIS A 248 -21.29 -2.53 -11.23
CA HIS A 248 -20.67 -1.48 -12.04
C HIS A 248 -19.53 -0.79 -11.28
N GLU A 249 -18.54 -0.30 -12.03
CA GLU A 249 -17.53 0.58 -11.49
C GLU A 249 -18.17 1.86 -10.93
N THR A 250 -17.62 2.37 -9.84
CA THR A 250 -18.10 3.61 -9.23
C THR A 250 -16.98 4.35 -8.49
N THR A 251 -16.88 5.65 -8.71
CA THR A 251 -15.97 6.54 -7.98
C THR A 251 -16.58 7.12 -6.70
N GLU A 252 -17.87 6.87 -6.42
CA GLU A 252 -18.59 7.46 -5.30
C GLU A 252 -17.88 7.28 -3.95
N PHE A 253 -17.33 6.09 -3.69
CA PHE A 253 -16.61 5.82 -2.45
C PHE A 253 -15.31 6.65 -2.36
N LEU A 254 -14.62 6.78 -3.48
CA LEU A 254 -13.41 7.56 -3.55
C LEU A 254 -13.70 9.06 -3.45
N GLU A 255 -14.82 9.52 -4.01
CA GLU A 255 -15.31 10.89 -3.86
C GLU A 255 -15.65 11.20 -2.40
N LEU A 256 -16.30 10.30 -1.65
CA LEU A 256 -16.55 10.48 -0.22
C LEU A 256 -15.24 10.63 0.57
N PHE A 257 -14.23 9.82 0.26
CA PHE A 257 -12.91 9.95 0.86
C PHE A 257 -12.27 11.30 0.56
N LEU A 258 -12.32 11.74 -0.70
CA LEU A 258 -11.75 13.02 -1.13
C LEU A 258 -12.50 14.21 -0.56
N ARG A 259 -13.82 14.16 -0.40
CA ARG A 259 -14.61 15.18 0.30
C ARG A 259 -14.16 15.35 1.75
N ASN A 260 -13.96 14.24 2.46
CA ASN A 260 -13.42 14.30 3.82
C ASN A 260 -12.01 14.91 3.82
N LEU A 261 -11.16 14.48 2.88
CA LEU A 261 -9.77 14.93 2.79
C LEU A 261 -9.65 16.41 2.42
N LEU A 262 -10.37 16.87 1.38
CA LEU A 262 -10.16 18.18 0.75
C LEU A 262 -11.13 19.25 1.26
N MET A 263 -12.33 18.84 1.69
CA MET A 263 -13.40 19.76 2.09
C MET A 263 -13.67 19.72 3.60
N GLY A 264 -13.03 18.79 4.33
CA GLY A 264 -13.24 18.62 5.76
C GLY A 264 -14.63 18.07 6.12
N GLU A 265 -15.32 17.44 5.18
CA GLU A 265 -16.57 16.74 5.44
C GLU A 265 -16.34 15.54 6.37
N LYS A 266 -17.41 15.01 6.94
CA LYS A 266 -17.36 13.87 7.88
C LYS A 266 -18.24 12.72 7.37
N ASN A 267 -18.08 12.35 6.11
CA ASN A 267 -18.76 11.20 5.54
C ASN A 267 -18.30 9.92 6.22
N ALA A 268 -19.23 9.01 6.48
CA ALA A 268 -18.91 7.70 7.04
C ALA A 268 -18.18 6.84 6.00
N LEU A 269 -16.93 6.51 6.28
CA LEU A 269 -16.06 5.70 5.39
C LEU A 269 -16.09 4.24 5.84
N GLN A 270 -17.08 3.48 5.39
CA GLN A 270 -17.31 2.09 5.78
C GLN A 270 -16.90 1.12 4.68
N ASN A 271 -15.92 0.25 4.95
CA ASN A 271 -15.40 -0.71 3.97
C ASN A 271 -16.46 -1.72 3.52
N ARG A 272 -17.30 -2.19 4.44
CA ARG A 272 -18.34 -3.20 4.15
C ARG A 272 -19.35 -2.77 3.08
N VAL A 273 -19.67 -1.47 2.97
CA VAL A 273 -20.64 -0.99 1.96
C VAL A 273 -20.08 -1.04 0.55
N MET A 274 -18.76 -1.17 0.40
CA MET A 274 -18.08 -1.37 -0.87
C MET A 274 -18.09 -2.82 -1.34
N HIS A 275 -18.32 -3.77 -0.42
CA HIS A 275 -18.30 -5.18 -0.75
C HIS A 275 -19.47 -5.54 -1.67
N ILE A 276 -19.19 -6.19 -2.80
CA ILE A 276 -20.17 -6.45 -3.86
C ILE A 276 -21.36 -7.33 -3.44
N ARG A 277 -21.20 -8.10 -2.37
CA ARG A 277 -22.29 -8.92 -1.76
C ARG A 277 -22.93 -8.27 -0.55
N TRP A 278 -22.64 -6.99 -0.27
CA TRP A 278 -23.23 -6.33 0.88
C TRP A 278 -24.70 -6.01 0.63
N ASP A 279 -25.57 -6.55 1.49
CA ASP A 279 -27.01 -6.25 1.48
C ASP A 279 -27.37 -5.40 2.71
N LYS A 280 -27.94 -4.20 2.45
CA LYS A 280 -28.41 -3.30 3.49
C LYS A 280 -29.43 -3.93 4.44
N ALA A 281 -30.21 -4.91 3.96
CA ALA A 281 -31.26 -5.56 4.74
C ALA A 281 -30.74 -6.56 5.78
N SER A 282 -29.53 -7.12 5.57
CA SER A 282 -28.91 -8.11 6.46
C SER A 282 -27.94 -7.51 7.49
N SER A 283 -27.76 -6.20 7.51
CA SER A 283 -26.73 -5.52 8.30
C SER A 283 -27.11 -5.24 9.75
N SER A 284 -27.65 -6.23 10.49
CA SER A 284 -27.69 -6.13 11.95
C SER A 284 -26.33 -6.52 12.55
N ALA A 285 -25.57 -5.49 12.95
CA ALA A 285 -24.61 -5.53 14.06
C ALA A 285 -23.28 -6.30 13.95
N SER A 286 -22.60 -6.36 12.78
CA SER A 286 -21.15 -6.59 12.82
C SER A 286 -20.40 -5.28 12.64
N ALA A 287 -19.38 -5.04 13.47
CA ALA A 287 -18.51 -3.86 13.33
C ALA A 287 -17.91 -3.83 11.91
N ASP A 288 -17.79 -2.62 11.35
CA ASP A 288 -17.10 -2.43 10.07
C ASP A 288 -15.65 -2.89 10.21
N PRO A 289 -15.08 -3.69 9.29
CA PRO A 289 -13.66 -3.97 9.29
C PRO A 289 -12.90 -2.65 9.04
N ILE A 290 -12.50 -2.00 10.13
CA ILE A 290 -11.73 -0.73 10.13
C ILE A 290 -10.28 -0.98 9.74
N LYS A 291 -9.78 -2.18 10.04
CA LYS A 291 -8.48 -2.69 9.56
C LYS A 291 -8.74 -3.79 8.54
N PRO A 292 -7.86 -4.04 7.60
CA PRO A 292 -7.91 -5.30 6.91
C PRO A 292 -8.07 -6.37 7.98
N VAL A 293 -9.22 -7.03 8.02
CA VAL A 293 -9.26 -8.40 8.53
C VAL A 293 -8.21 -9.06 7.68
N ALA A 294 -7.04 -9.26 8.20
CA ALA A 294 -5.77 -9.53 7.57
C ALA A 294 -5.87 -9.64 6.03
N ASP A 295 -5.07 -8.86 5.30
CA ASP A 295 -4.94 -9.02 3.84
C ASP A 295 -5.07 -10.51 3.51
N PRO A 296 -5.75 -10.99 2.43
CA PRO A 296 -5.86 -12.41 2.10
C PRO A 296 -4.55 -13.19 2.08
N ILE A 297 -3.41 -12.52 2.16
CA ILE A 297 -2.11 -13.13 2.51
C ILE A 297 -2.04 -13.54 4.01
N ASN A 298 -2.92 -13.01 4.88
CA ASN A 298 -3.00 -13.30 6.33
C ASN A 298 -4.44 -13.47 6.86
N ASP A 299 -5.46 -13.50 6.00
CA ASP A 299 -6.71 -14.12 6.41
C ASP A 299 -6.37 -15.55 6.81
N PRO A 300 -6.89 -16.11 7.92
CA PRO A 300 -6.81 -17.55 8.11
C PRO A 300 -7.35 -18.12 6.81
N ILE A 301 -6.44 -18.69 6.02
CA ILE A 301 -6.63 -19.14 4.66
C ILE A 301 -7.97 -19.86 4.68
N LYS A 302 -9.01 -19.29 4.07
CA LYS A 302 -10.28 -19.98 3.90
C LYS A 302 -10.00 -21.11 2.94
N LEU A 303 -9.46 -22.17 3.51
CA LEU A 303 -9.28 -23.41 2.81
C LEU A 303 -10.64 -23.86 2.30
N SER A 304 -10.74 -24.16 1.03
CA SER A 304 -11.91 -24.83 0.47
C SER A 304 -12.22 -26.08 1.31
N GLU A 305 -13.44 -26.53 1.32
CA GLU A 305 -13.80 -27.77 2.04
C GLU A 305 -12.87 -28.96 1.73
N ARG A 306 -12.34 -28.97 0.50
CA ARG A 306 -11.40 -30.03 0.08
C ARG A 306 -10.01 -29.80 0.65
N GLU A 307 -9.52 -28.58 0.68
CA GLU A 307 -8.23 -28.24 1.31
C GLU A 307 -8.28 -28.44 2.82
N GLN A 308 -9.40 -28.14 3.48
CA GLN A 308 -9.61 -28.47 4.90
C GLN A 308 -9.57 -29.98 5.15
N LYS A 309 -10.23 -30.77 4.29
CA LYS A 309 -10.16 -32.24 4.35
C LYS A 309 -8.74 -32.73 4.09
N LEU A 310 -8.04 -32.14 3.12
CA LEU A 310 -6.65 -32.48 2.81
C LEU A 310 -5.72 -32.19 4.00
N MET A 311 -5.85 -31.04 4.65
CA MET A 311 -5.13 -30.70 5.87
C MET A 311 -5.42 -31.71 7.00
N SER A 312 -6.68 -32.04 7.22
CA SER A 312 -7.08 -33.04 8.24
C SER A 312 -6.52 -34.44 7.95
N LEU A 313 -6.41 -34.83 6.69
CA LEU A 313 -5.79 -36.10 6.29
C LEU A 313 -4.28 -36.11 6.54
N ILE A 314 -3.60 -35.02 6.19
CA ILE A 314 -2.17 -34.82 6.44
C ILE A 314 -1.86 -34.84 7.95
N GLU A 315 -2.71 -34.19 8.76
CA GLU A 315 -2.56 -34.19 10.22
C GLU A 315 -2.67 -35.59 10.83
N LYS A 316 -3.63 -36.38 10.33
CA LYS A 316 -3.86 -37.75 10.83
C LYS A 316 -2.85 -38.76 10.30
N ALA A 317 -2.38 -38.59 9.08
CA ALA A 317 -1.50 -39.53 8.41
C ALA A 317 -0.52 -38.77 7.46
N PRO A 318 0.58 -38.23 8.01
CA PRO A 318 1.53 -37.39 7.28
C PRO A 318 2.31 -38.15 6.18
N ASP A 319 2.31 -39.46 6.19
CA ASP A 319 3.04 -40.30 5.24
C ASP A 319 2.21 -40.69 4.00
N LEU A 320 0.93 -40.27 3.93
CA LEU A 320 0.07 -40.58 2.78
C LEU A 320 0.68 -40.07 1.47
N THR A 321 0.66 -40.94 0.49
CA THR A 321 1.04 -40.60 -0.88
C THR A 321 -0.04 -39.73 -1.54
N ARG A 322 0.31 -38.97 -2.60
CA ARG A 322 -0.68 -38.17 -3.36
C ARG A 322 -1.82 -39.05 -3.90
N ARG A 323 -1.57 -40.27 -4.27
CA ARG A 323 -2.56 -41.22 -4.80
C ARG A 323 -3.56 -41.60 -3.73
N GLU A 324 -3.10 -41.92 -2.54
CA GLU A 324 -3.96 -42.23 -1.39
C GLU A 324 -4.78 -41.01 -0.95
N LEU A 325 -4.18 -39.85 -0.96
CA LEU A 325 -4.91 -38.60 -0.71
C LEU A 325 -6.00 -38.34 -1.78
N ALA A 326 -5.69 -38.61 -3.05
CA ALA A 326 -6.65 -38.46 -4.15
C ALA A 326 -7.83 -39.45 -4.02
N ASP A 327 -7.55 -40.69 -3.65
CA ASP A 327 -8.57 -41.72 -3.40
C ASP A 327 -9.48 -41.31 -2.24
N GLN A 328 -8.91 -40.85 -1.11
CA GLN A 328 -9.70 -40.43 0.07
C GLN A 328 -10.50 -39.14 -0.17
N LEU A 329 -10.02 -38.26 -1.02
CA LEU A 329 -10.72 -37.01 -1.39
C LEU A 329 -11.65 -37.18 -2.60
N SER A 330 -11.73 -38.38 -3.17
CA SER A 330 -12.51 -38.69 -4.38
C SER A 330 -12.23 -37.71 -5.53
N CYS A 331 -10.94 -37.41 -5.77
CA CYS A 331 -10.51 -36.50 -6.82
C CYS A 331 -9.28 -37.04 -7.59
N SER A 332 -8.84 -36.32 -8.63
CA SER A 332 -7.66 -36.73 -9.41
C SER A 332 -6.33 -36.43 -8.70
N ASP A 333 -5.28 -37.24 -8.96
CA ASP A 333 -3.90 -36.98 -8.48
C ASP A 333 -3.39 -35.58 -8.90
N SER A 334 -3.81 -35.10 -10.07
CA SER A 334 -3.47 -33.75 -10.55
C SER A 334 -4.10 -32.65 -9.71
N THR A 335 -5.33 -32.87 -9.20
CA THR A 335 -6.02 -31.95 -8.29
C THR A 335 -5.29 -31.88 -6.95
N VAL A 336 -4.98 -33.05 -6.35
CA VAL A 336 -4.22 -33.10 -5.10
C VAL A 336 -2.83 -32.48 -5.25
N LYS A 337 -2.15 -32.72 -6.37
CA LYS A 337 -0.85 -32.08 -6.65
C LYS A 337 -0.94 -30.55 -6.66
N ARG A 338 -2.00 -29.99 -7.25
CA ARG A 338 -2.23 -28.55 -7.30
C ARG A 338 -2.52 -27.98 -5.91
N GLU A 339 -3.40 -28.64 -5.15
CA GLU A 339 -3.79 -28.21 -3.81
C GLU A 339 -2.62 -28.33 -2.80
N LEU A 340 -1.85 -29.42 -2.83
CA LEU A 340 -0.63 -29.54 -2.05
C LEU A 340 0.40 -28.46 -2.38
N LYS A 341 0.50 -28.08 -3.66
CA LYS A 341 1.37 -26.98 -4.08
C LYS A 341 0.88 -25.67 -3.49
N ILE A 342 -0.42 -25.36 -3.61
CA ILE A 342 -1.03 -24.16 -3.02
C ILE A 342 -0.75 -24.12 -1.51
N LEU A 343 -1.09 -25.18 -0.76
CA LEU A 343 -0.88 -25.24 0.68
C LEU A 343 0.58 -25.10 1.09
N SER A 344 1.51 -25.59 0.25
CA SER A 344 2.95 -25.44 0.47
C SER A 344 3.45 -24.02 0.15
N ASP A 345 2.97 -23.44 -0.95
CA ASP A 345 3.35 -22.09 -1.39
C ASP A 345 2.88 -21.01 -0.37
N ILE A 346 1.76 -21.25 0.30
CA ILE A 346 1.23 -20.41 1.38
C ILE A 346 1.77 -20.78 2.78
N GLY A 347 2.69 -21.73 2.85
CA GLY A 347 3.41 -22.07 4.07
C GLY A 347 2.61 -22.86 5.12
N LEU A 348 1.44 -23.41 4.81
CA LEU A 348 0.65 -24.22 5.76
C LEU A 348 1.17 -25.65 5.90
N ILE A 349 1.81 -26.17 4.86
CA ILE A 349 2.45 -27.48 4.89
C ILE A 349 3.84 -27.40 4.30
N LYS A 350 4.72 -28.24 4.78
CA LYS A 350 6.03 -28.48 4.17
C LYS A 350 6.27 -29.97 4.01
N ARG A 351 7.08 -30.33 3.01
CA ARG A 351 7.51 -31.70 2.84
C ARG A 351 8.87 -31.89 3.46
N GLU A 352 9.00 -32.84 4.36
CA GLU A 352 10.24 -33.22 5.01
C GLU A 352 10.70 -34.62 4.57
N GLY A 353 11.99 -34.79 4.24
CA GLY A 353 12.56 -36.07 3.80
C GLY A 353 12.74 -36.23 2.29
N ALA A 354 13.18 -37.39 1.85
CA ALA A 354 13.50 -37.67 0.46
C ALA A 354 12.24 -37.85 -0.40
N ARG A 355 12.41 -37.73 -1.73
CA ARG A 355 11.28 -37.74 -2.70
C ARG A 355 10.43 -39.04 -2.63
N LYS A 356 10.97 -40.16 -2.20
CA LYS A 356 10.24 -41.42 -2.08
C LYS A 356 9.65 -41.69 -0.68
N ASN A 357 10.27 -41.18 0.39
CA ASN A 357 9.90 -41.47 1.79
C ASN A 357 9.68 -40.19 2.60
N GLY A 358 9.37 -39.08 1.94
CA GLY A 358 9.11 -37.82 2.63
C GLY A 358 7.67 -37.73 3.12
N ARG A 359 7.50 -37.16 4.31
CA ARG A 359 6.21 -36.91 4.95
C ARG A 359 5.80 -35.44 4.83
N TRP A 360 4.52 -35.17 4.89
CA TRP A 360 3.98 -33.84 4.97
C TRP A 360 3.92 -33.38 6.44
N ILE A 361 4.32 -32.16 6.70
CA ILE A 361 4.26 -31.55 8.03
C ILE A 361 3.41 -30.30 7.93
N ILE A 362 2.43 -30.18 8.83
CA ILE A 362 1.66 -28.97 9.01
C ILE A 362 2.55 -27.97 9.74
N THR A 363 2.78 -26.82 9.13
CA THR A 363 3.49 -25.71 9.74
C THR A 363 2.49 -24.96 10.61
N LYS A 364 2.57 -25.09 11.94
CA LYS A 364 1.77 -24.28 12.85
C LYS A 364 2.23 -22.83 12.68
N THR A 365 1.34 -21.97 12.23
CA THR A 365 1.49 -20.53 12.38
C THR A 365 1.26 -20.24 13.86
N GLU A 366 2.34 -19.90 14.59
CA GLU A 366 2.23 -19.27 15.91
C GLU A 366 1.76 -17.83 15.75
#